data_c7712130cd3494364acb1163109786b1
#
_entry.id   c7712130cd3494364acb1163109786b1
#
_cell.length_a   1.000
_cell.length_b   1.000
_cell.length_c   1.000
_cell.angle_alpha   90.00
_cell.angle_beta   90.00
_cell.angle_gamma   90.00
#
_symmetry.space_group_name_H-M   'P 1'
#
loop_
_entity.id
_entity.type
_entity.pdbx_description
1 polymer ?
#
loop_
_entity_poly.entity_id
_entity_poly.type
_entity_poly.pdbx_seq_one_letter_code
_entity_poly.pdbx_strand_id
1 'polypeptide(L)'
;MLRLVVVVMLAVMAQLPPLSPARSTAPVPNDPDDPAIWINAADPEKSLVFATDKMPATGGLYVFRLDGTLKKAITPLDRPNNVDVEYGFSVGGRPIDIAVVTERLKHRLRVYGIAADGEVRDLAPSGLAVLTGQPALANEPMGIALYKRPRDGAVFAIVAPKTGGTTNYLWQYRLGGTNGALTATLVRRFGAFSQLGPVPGEIGEIEAVVVDDALGYVYYSDERYGIRKYHADPDHADAAKQLAVLGRDVYQGDREGLAIYAMPDGAGYLVSSDQLPGATRLMIYPRNGSARGPHDQPLLAAIPTGADETDGLDVTSTPLSGFPNGLLAMMNSTPRNFLLFSWTTVAAKLP
;
A
#
# COMPACT_ATOMS: atom_id res chain seq x y z
N MET A 1 51.78 26.79 27.25
CA MET A 1 50.43 26.87 26.61
C MET A 1 50.38 25.82 25.51
N LEU A 2 49.77 24.68 25.79
CA LEU A 2 49.66 23.56 24.85
C LEU A 2 48.31 23.75 24.11
N ARG A 3 48.33 24.00 22.80
CA ARG A 3 47.13 24.10 21.97
C ARG A 3 46.64 22.71 21.60
N LEU A 4 45.55 22.29 22.15
CA LEU A 4 44.84 21.06 21.78
C LEU A 4 44.18 21.27 20.40
N VAL A 5 44.67 20.60 19.36
CA VAL A 5 44.05 20.57 18.05
C VAL A 5 43.03 19.43 18.08
N VAL A 6 41.72 19.78 18.15
CA VAL A 6 40.66 18.82 18.00
C VAL A 6 40.44 18.58 16.50
N VAL A 7 40.88 17.42 16.02
CA VAL A 7 40.57 16.95 14.67
C VAL A 7 39.16 16.35 14.70
N VAL A 8 38.18 17.07 14.18
CA VAL A 8 36.82 16.55 13.93
C VAL A 8 36.94 15.68 12.66
N MET A 9 37.00 14.36 12.81
CA MET A 9 36.77 13.44 11.70
C MET A 9 35.29 13.49 11.33
N LEU A 10 34.94 14.21 10.26
CA LEU A 10 33.67 14.02 9.57
C LEU A 10 33.73 12.62 8.91
N ALA A 11 33.03 11.66 9.51
CA ALA A 11 32.72 10.40 8.85
C ALA A 11 31.78 10.75 7.68
N VAL A 12 32.28 10.77 6.48
CA VAL A 12 31.45 10.75 5.26
C VAL A 12 30.78 9.39 5.27
N MET A 13 29.53 9.33 5.72
CA MET A 13 28.69 8.16 5.51
C MET A 13 28.58 7.98 3.99
N ALA A 14 29.24 6.97 3.44
CA ALA A 14 29.10 6.62 2.04
C ALA A 14 27.60 6.32 1.80
N GLN A 15 26.95 7.14 0.98
CA GLN A 15 25.57 6.88 0.57
C GLN A 15 25.55 5.52 -0.13
N LEU A 16 24.64 4.64 0.30
CA LEU A 16 24.42 3.38 -0.40
C LEU A 16 24.04 3.70 -1.86
N PRO A 17 24.59 2.98 -2.84
CA PRO A 17 24.16 3.13 -4.21
C PRO A 17 22.67 2.76 -4.31
N PRO A 18 21.88 3.44 -5.15
CA PRO A 18 20.46 3.13 -5.33
C PRO A 18 20.27 1.68 -5.79
N LEU A 19 19.11 1.13 -5.48
CA LEU A 19 18.68 -0.17 -6.01
C LEU A 19 18.54 -0.07 -7.53
N SER A 20 18.86 -1.15 -8.22
CA SER A 20 18.57 -1.27 -9.66
C SER A 20 17.35 -2.18 -9.84
N PRO A 21 16.29 -1.75 -10.54
CA PRO A 21 15.16 -2.60 -10.82
C PRO A 21 15.59 -3.75 -11.74
N ALA A 22 15.06 -4.95 -11.49
CA ALA A 22 15.27 -6.09 -12.36
C ALA A 22 14.49 -5.95 -13.67
N ARG A 23 13.32 -5.31 -13.60
CA ARG A 23 12.42 -5.03 -14.71
C ARG A 23 11.62 -3.75 -14.44
N SER A 24 10.92 -3.27 -15.47
CA SER A 24 9.90 -2.23 -15.35
C SER A 24 8.69 -2.59 -16.20
N THR A 25 7.52 -2.10 -15.81
CA THR A 25 6.32 -2.27 -16.65
C THR A 25 6.37 -1.36 -17.88
N ALA A 26 5.56 -1.66 -18.89
CA ALA A 26 5.18 -0.65 -19.85
C ALA A 26 4.56 0.56 -19.12
N PRO A 27 4.73 1.79 -19.63
CA PRO A 27 4.17 2.96 -19.00
C PRO A 27 2.64 2.97 -19.05
N VAL A 28 2.01 3.53 -18.01
CA VAL A 28 0.60 3.93 -18.09
C VAL A 28 0.47 5.28 -18.81
N PRO A 29 -0.70 5.61 -19.36
CA PRO A 29 -0.83 6.79 -20.22
C PRO A 29 -0.58 8.13 -19.54
N ASN A 30 -1.01 8.31 -18.26
CA ASN A 30 -1.09 9.63 -17.68
C ASN A 30 -0.34 9.76 -16.35
N ASP A 31 -0.90 9.23 -15.25
CA ASP A 31 -0.52 9.51 -13.88
C ASP A 31 -0.53 8.21 -13.05
N PRO A 32 0.59 7.47 -13.00
CA PRO A 32 0.68 6.25 -12.22
C PRO A 32 0.52 6.56 -10.73
N ASP A 33 -0.05 5.60 -9.97
CA ASP A 33 -0.27 5.81 -8.55
C ASP A 33 0.14 4.59 -7.72
N ASP A 34 -0.69 3.56 -7.65
CA ASP A 34 -0.53 2.49 -6.67
C ASP A 34 -0.50 1.10 -7.34
N PRO A 35 0.47 0.25 -7.01
CA PRO A 35 0.49 -1.14 -7.44
C PRO A 35 -0.03 -2.10 -6.37
N ALA A 36 -0.59 -3.25 -6.80
CA ALA A 36 -0.84 -4.42 -5.96
C ALA A 36 -0.41 -5.70 -6.67
N ILE A 37 0.18 -6.65 -5.95
CA ILE A 37 0.71 -7.90 -6.50
C ILE A 37 -0.28 -9.04 -6.20
N TRP A 38 -0.84 -9.65 -7.24
CA TRP A 38 -1.60 -10.88 -7.11
C TRP A 38 -0.71 -12.09 -7.40
N ILE A 39 -0.66 -13.03 -6.46
CA ILE A 39 0.08 -14.27 -6.58
C ILE A 39 -0.84 -15.39 -7.06
N ASN A 40 -0.52 -15.97 -8.19
CA ASN A 40 -1.15 -17.22 -8.60
C ASN A 40 -0.50 -18.39 -7.87
N ALA A 41 -1.17 -18.89 -6.83
CA ALA A 41 -0.62 -19.98 -6.01
C ALA A 41 -0.44 -21.31 -6.78
N ALA A 42 -1.24 -21.54 -7.85
CA ALA A 42 -1.14 -22.74 -8.68
C ALA A 42 -0.04 -22.65 -9.74
N ASP A 43 0.25 -21.45 -10.22
CA ASP A 43 1.25 -21.18 -11.27
C ASP A 43 1.86 -19.78 -11.04
N PRO A 44 2.91 -19.69 -10.21
CA PRO A 44 3.52 -18.39 -9.85
C PRO A 44 3.97 -17.54 -11.05
N GLU A 45 4.23 -18.15 -12.21
CA GLU A 45 4.59 -17.42 -13.43
C GLU A 45 3.43 -16.61 -14.00
N LYS A 46 2.20 -16.98 -13.65
CA LYS A 46 0.97 -16.24 -14.02
C LYS A 46 0.56 -15.18 -13.01
N SER A 47 1.36 -14.92 -12.00
CA SER A 47 1.15 -13.81 -11.07
C SER A 47 1.15 -12.47 -11.81
N LEU A 48 0.45 -11.49 -11.25
CA LEU A 48 0.16 -10.22 -11.94
C LEU A 48 0.47 -9.04 -11.02
N VAL A 49 0.78 -7.91 -11.64
CA VAL A 49 0.84 -6.61 -10.97
C VAL A 49 -0.33 -5.78 -11.47
N PHE A 50 -1.23 -5.42 -10.57
CA PHE A 50 -2.28 -4.44 -10.80
C PHE A 50 -1.70 -3.06 -10.54
N ALA A 51 -2.10 -2.05 -11.31
CA ALA A 51 -1.57 -0.72 -11.17
C ALA A 51 -2.60 0.33 -11.60
N THR A 52 -2.71 1.41 -10.88
CA THR A 52 -3.65 2.49 -11.18
C THR A 52 -2.99 3.62 -11.98
N ASP A 53 -3.81 4.26 -12.83
CA ASP A 53 -3.55 5.54 -13.50
C ASP A 53 -4.63 6.52 -13.00
N LYS A 54 -4.26 7.43 -12.09
CA LYS A 54 -5.18 8.29 -11.33
C LYS A 54 -5.72 9.49 -12.11
N MET A 55 -5.68 9.44 -13.45
CA MET A 55 -6.21 10.53 -14.27
C MET A 55 -7.72 10.68 -14.12
N PRO A 56 -8.25 11.89 -13.88
CA PRO A 56 -9.70 12.13 -13.92
C PRO A 56 -10.31 11.76 -15.27
N ALA A 57 -11.51 11.21 -15.25
CA ALA A 57 -12.34 10.80 -16.39
C ALA A 57 -11.74 9.72 -17.32
N THR A 58 -10.43 9.64 -17.47
CA THR A 58 -9.75 8.74 -18.41
C THR A 58 -8.75 7.79 -17.77
N GLY A 59 -8.65 7.78 -16.46
CA GLY A 59 -7.81 6.86 -15.70
C GLY A 59 -8.20 5.41 -15.87
N GLY A 60 -7.50 4.52 -15.20
CA GLY A 60 -7.75 3.09 -15.35
C GLY A 60 -7.01 2.21 -14.38
N LEU A 61 -7.38 0.92 -14.41
CA LEU A 61 -6.65 -0.16 -13.78
C LEU A 61 -5.92 -0.95 -14.87
N TYR A 62 -4.60 -1.01 -14.75
CA TYR A 62 -3.71 -1.70 -15.68
C TYR A 62 -3.20 -2.97 -15.03
N VAL A 63 -3.20 -4.06 -15.76
CA VAL A 63 -2.77 -5.37 -15.28
C VAL A 63 -1.55 -5.81 -16.09
N PHE A 64 -0.43 -5.99 -15.41
CA PHE A 64 0.84 -6.35 -16.03
C PHE A 64 1.26 -7.77 -15.65
N ARG A 65 2.00 -8.43 -16.54
CA ARG A 65 2.72 -9.65 -16.25
C ARG A 65 4.02 -9.35 -15.50
N LEU A 66 4.65 -10.35 -14.93
CA LEU A 66 5.92 -10.22 -14.21
C LEU A 66 7.11 -9.82 -15.12
N ASP A 67 6.97 -9.92 -16.43
CA ASP A 67 7.95 -9.42 -17.41
C ASP A 67 7.76 -7.93 -17.73
N GLY A 68 6.75 -7.30 -17.14
CA GLY A 68 6.40 -5.89 -17.33
C GLY A 68 5.48 -5.62 -18.53
N THR A 69 5.08 -6.65 -19.29
CA THR A 69 4.17 -6.47 -20.42
C THR A 69 2.73 -6.27 -19.97
N LEU A 70 2.00 -5.38 -20.64
CA LEU A 70 0.58 -5.16 -20.38
C LEU A 70 -0.24 -6.39 -20.75
N LYS A 71 -1.00 -6.93 -19.80
CA LYS A 71 -2.00 -8.00 -20.04
C LYS A 71 -3.37 -7.42 -20.33
N LYS A 72 -3.81 -6.43 -19.55
CA LYS A 72 -5.17 -5.86 -19.69
C LYS A 72 -5.20 -4.41 -19.20
N ALA A 73 -6.00 -3.59 -19.84
CA ALA A 73 -6.39 -2.27 -19.37
C ALA A 73 -7.90 -2.25 -19.13
N ILE A 74 -8.32 -1.73 -17.98
CA ILE A 74 -9.72 -1.54 -17.58
C ILE A 74 -9.94 -0.04 -17.48
N THR A 75 -10.47 0.54 -18.53
CA THR A 75 -10.69 1.97 -18.72
C THR A 75 -12.05 2.24 -19.35
N PRO A 76 -12.67 3.42 -19.18
CA PRO A 76 -12.22 4.48 -18.29
C PRO A 76 -12.66 4.25 -16.84
N LEU A 77 -11.85 4.71 -15.90
CA LEU A 77 -12.20 4.93 -14.50
C LEU A 77 -11.99 6.40 -14.17
N ASP A 78 -12.81 6.94 -13.27
CA ASP A 78 -12.77 8.35 -12.94
C ASP A 78 -11.90 8.61 -11.69
N ARG A 79 -10.61 8.85 -11.92
CA ARG A 79 -9.57 9.02 -10.91
C ARG A 79 -9.48 7.81 -9.97
N PRO A 80 -9.13 6.62 -10.46
CA PRO A 80 -8.81 5.50 -9.57
C PRO A 80 -7.52 5.85 -8.81
N ASN A 81 -7.57 5.75 -7.47
CA ASN A 81 -6.41 6.01 -6.63
C ASN A 81 -5.72 4.69 -6.32
N ASN A 82 -5.96 4.11 -5.16
CA ASN A 82 -5.27 2.92 -4.70
C ASN A 82 -5.99 1.63 -5.12
N VAL A 83 -5.22 0.54 -5.15
CA VAL A 83 -5.68 -0.82 -5.40
C VAL A 83 -5.10 -1.76 -4.36
N ASP A 84 -5.90 -2.72 -3.89
CA ASP A 84 -5.40 -3.82 -3.06
C ASP A 84 -6.02 -5.15 -3.48
N VAL A 85 -5.33 -6.26 -3.16
CA VAL A 85 -5.68 -7.62 -3.57
C VAL A 85 -5.95 -8.48 -2.34
N GLU A 86 -7.04 -9.26 -2.39
CA GLU A 86 -7.37 -10.21 -1.34
C GLU A 86 -7.77 -11.57 -1.93
N TYR A 87 -7.44 -12.63 -1.20
CA TYR A 87 -7.57 -14.01 -1.65
C TYR A 87 -8.80 -14.71 -1.08
N GLY A 88 -9.49 -15.47 -1.93
CA GLY A 88 -10.58 -16.36 -1.51
C GLY A 88 -11.77 -15.64 -0.89
N PHE A 89 -12.10 -14.44 -1.39
CA PHE A 89 -13.33 -13.74 -1.06
C PHE A 89 -14.55 -14.57 -1.48
N SER A 90 -15.54 -14.75 -0.59
CA SER A 90 -16.70 -15.59 -0.87
C SER A 90 -17.80 -14.83 -1.59
N VAL A 91 -18.07 -15.18 -2.84
CA VAL A 91 -19.20 -14.67 -3.62
C VAL A 91 -20.20 -15.78 -3.85
N GLY A 92 -21.36 -15.70 -3.20
CA GLY A 92 -22.37 -16.76 -3.30
C GLY A 92 -21.87 -18.14 -2.88
N GLY A 93 -20.98 -18.21 -1.88
CA GLY A 93 -20.39 -19.43 -1.35
C GLY A 93 -19.21 -19.98 -2.16
N ARG A 94 -18.75 -19.28 -3.20
CA ARG A 94 -17.58 -19.66 -4.00
C ARG A 94 -16.42 -18.73 -3.73
N PRO A 95 -15.23 -19.23 -3.39
CA PRO A 95 -14.04 -18.39 -3.20
C PRO A 95 -13.56 -17.86 -4.55
N ILE A 96 -13.18 -16.58 -4.56
CA ILE A 96 -12.54 -15.90 -5.68
C ILE A 96 -11.55 -14.88 -5.14
N ASP A 97 -10.40 -14.74 -5.79
CA ASP A 97 -9.48 -13.65 -5.48
C ASP A 97 -10.00 -12.35 -6.07
N ILE A 98 -9.79 -11.25 -5.38
CA ILE A 98 -10.31 -9.95 -5.79
C ILE A 98 -9.23 -8.88 -5.79
N ALA A 99 -9.34 -7.94 -6.74
CA ALA A 99 -8.70 -6.63 -6.67
C ALA A 99 -9.78 -5.58 -6.40
N VAL A 100 -9.55 -4.70 -5.44
CA VAL A 100 -10.47 -3.62 -5.09
C VAL A 100 -9.79 -2.28 -5.29
N VAL A 101 -10.43 -1.41 -6.04
CA VAL A 101 -9.90 -0.09 -6.44
C VAL A 101 -10.82 1.01 -5.89
N THR A 102 -10.23 2.05 -5.32
CA THR A 102 -10.96 3.27 -5.00
C THR A 102 -11.17 4.08 -6.27
N GLU A 103 -12.41 4.29 -6.70
CA GLU A 103 -12.75 5.20 -7.80
C GLU A 103 -13.21 6.54 -7.20
N ARG A 104 -12.24 7.45 -7.06
CA ARG A 104 -12.29 8.62 -6.22
C ARG A 104 -13.42 9.57 -6.58
N LEU A 105 -13.53 10.00 -7.85
CA LEU A 105 -14.54 10.96 -8.29
C LEU A 105 -15.92 10.33 -8.54
N LYS A 106 -16.05 9.01 -8.34
CA LYS A 106 -17.34 8.31 -8.30
C LYS A 106 -17.74 7.90 -6.88
N HIS A 107 -16.93 8.21 -5.87
CA HIS A 107 -17.19 7.95 -4.45
C HIS A 107 -17.55 6.48 -4.17
N ARG A 108 -16.79 5.55 -4.80
CA ARG A 108 -17.11 4.11 -4.75
C ARG A 108 -15.85 3.24 -4.80
N LEU A 109 -16.03 1.98 -4.43
CA LEU A 109 -15.08 0.93 -4.70
C LEU A 109 -15.48 0.18 -5.97
N ARG A 110 -14.49 -0.16 -6.80
CA ARG A 110 -14.64 -1.11 -7.90
C ARG A 110 -14.07 -2.45 -7.43
N VAL A 111 -14.78 -3.53 -7.69
CA VAL A 111 -14.39 -4.88 -7.26
C VAL A 111 -14.24 -5.77 -8.48
N TYR A 112 -13.04 -6.27 -8.67
CA TYR A 112 -12.69 -7.14 -9.80
C TYR A 112 -12.34 -8.54 -9.27
N GLY A 113 -12.98 -9.57 -9.82
CA GLY A 113 -12.60 -10.96 -9.55
C GLY A 113 -11.44 -11.39 -10.44
N ILE A 114 -10.51 -12.14 -9.86
CA ILE A 114 -9.34 -12.68 -10.53
C ILE A 114 -9.49 -14.20 -10.60
N ALA A 115 -9.59 -14.74 -11.80
CA ALA A 115 -9.67 -16.18 -12.02
C ALA A 115 -8.28 -16.84 -11.95
N ALA A 116 -8.23 -18.16 -11.75
CA ALA A 116 -6.97 -18.91 -11.65
C ALA A 116 -6.07 -18.83 -12.89
N ASP A 117 -6.62 -18.48 -14.06
CA ASP A 117 -5.87 -18.22 -15.29
C ASP A 117 -5.39 -16.76 -15.41
N GLY A 118 -5.66 -15.94 -14.39
CA GLY A 118 -5.35 -14.52 -14.34
C GLY A 118 -6.32 -13.64 -15.16
N GLU A 119 -7.50 -14.18 -15.56
CA GLU A 119 -8.53 -13.34 -16.17
C GLU A 119 -9.25 -12.50 -15.12
N VAL A 120 -9.41 -11.21 -15.43
CA VAL A 120 -9.98 -10.20 -14.54
C VAL A 120 -11.36 -9.80 -15.05
N ARG A 121 -12.37 -9.87 -14.16
CA ARG A 121 -13.76 -9.48 -14.48
C ARG A 121 -14.35 -8.56 -13.42
N ASP A 122 -15.18 -7.64 -13.83
CA ASP A 122 -15.90 -6.75 -12.92
C ASP A 122 -17.01 -7.53 -12.18
N LEU A 123 -16.96 -7.52 -10.85
CA LEU A 123 -17.97 -8.17 -9.99
C LEU A 123 -19.04 -7.19 -9.49
N ALA A 124 -18.80 -5.88 -9.62
CA ALA A 124 -19.69 -4.82 -9.16
C ALA A 124 -19.68 -3.65 -10.16
N PRO A 125 -20.32 -3.79 -11.35
CA PRO A 125 -20.28 -2.75 -12.39
C PRO A 125 -20.79 -1.38 -11.94
N SER A 126 -21.78 -1.33 -11.02
CA SER A 126 -22.24 -0.08 -10.41
C SER A 126 -21.28 0.47 -9.36
N GLY A 127 -20.28 -0.32 -8.92
CA GLY A 127 -19.43 -0.03 -7.79
C GLY A 127 -20.16 -0.14 -6.45
N LEU A 128 -19.41 -0.05 -5.36
CA LEU A 128 -19.92 -0.06 -3.99
C LEU A 128 -19.72 1.34 -3.40
N ALA A 129 -20.81 2.04 -3.10
CA ALA A 129 -20.75 3.36 -2.52
C ALA A 129 -20.09 3.34 -1.13
N VAL A 130 -19.13 4.22 -0.90
CA VAL A 130 -18.43 4.41 0.38
C VAL A 130 -18.41 5.89 0.77
N LEU A 131 -18.07 6.19 2.02
CA LEU A 131 -17.96 7.56 2.56
C LEU A 131 -19.26 8.37 2.36
N THR A 132 -20.40 7.71 2.32
CA THR A 132 -21.71 8.33 2.05
C THR A 132 -22.09 9.33 3.12
N GLY A 133 -22.72 10.45 2.70
CA GLY A 133 -23.14 11.52 3.61
C GLY A 133 -22.02 12.46 4.06
N GLN A 134 -20.81 12.30 3.54
CA GLN A 134 -19.71 13.23 3.81
C GLN A 134 -19.73 14.41 2.83
N PRO A 135 -19.21 15.59 3.22
CA PRO A 135 -19.04 16.72 2.32
C PRO A 135 -18.00 16.43 1.23
N ALA A 136 -17.92 17.31 0.24
CA ALA A 136 -16.93 17.25 -0.84
C ALA A 136 -15.50 17.09 -0.29
N LEU A 137 -14.66 16.38 -1.00
CA LEU A 137 -13.34 15.87 -0.63
C LEU A 137 -13.39 14.77 0.45
N ALA A 138 -14.16 14.93 1.52
CA ALA A 138 -14.31 13.90 2.55
C ALA A 138 -15.16 12.69 2.09
N ASN A 139 -15.86 12.80 0.97
CA ASN A 139 -16.56 11.69 0.30
C ASN A 139 -15.72 11.02 -0.81
N GLU A 140 -14.50 11.49 -1.05
CA GLU A 140 -13.60 10.96 -2.06
C GLU A 140 -12.70 9.87 -1.46
N PRO A 141 -12.86 8.58 -1.83
CA PRO A 141 -11.99 7.52 -1.34
C PRO A 141 -10.61 7.60 -2.00
N MET A 142 -9.55 7.56 -1.21
CA MET A 142 -8.15 7.51 -1.63
C MET A 142 -7.54 6.15 -1.26
N GLY A 143 -6.79 6.08 -0.18
CA GLY A 143 -6.16 4.85 0.27
C GLY A 143 -7.13 3.71 0.55
N ILE A 144 -6.70 2.48 0.27
CA ILE A 144 -7.44 1.26 0.58
C ILE A 144 -6.49 0.18 1.07
N ALA A 145 -6.93 -0.61 2.05
CA ALA A 145 -6.39 -1.92 2.34
C ALA A 145 -7.52 -2.92 2.57
N LEU A 146 -7.32 -4.14 2.14
CA LEU A 146 -8.20 -5.26 2.42
C LEU A 146 -7.70 -5.99 3.68
N TYR A 147 -8.62 -6.51 4.46
CA TYR A 147 -8.34 -7.31 5.63
C TYR A 147 -9.19 -8.58 5.59
N LYS A 148 -8.55 -9.71 5.49
CA LYS A 148 -9.23 -11.00 5.65
C LYS A 148 -9.04 -11.52 7.06
N ARG A 149 -10.10 -11.48 7.82
CA ARG A 149 -10.07 -11.89 9.22
C ARG A 149 -9.84 -13.39 9.37
N PRO A 150 -8.75 -13.83 10.02
CA PRO A 150 -8.39 -15.27 10.05
C PRO A 150 -9.43 -16.18 10.70
N ARG A 151 -10.18 -15.70 11.72
CA ARG A 151 -11.11 -16.55 12.50
C ARG A 151 -12.35 -17.01 11.73
N ASP A 152 -12.78 -16.27 10.70
CA ASP A 152 -14.04 -16.56 9.97
C ASP A 152 -13.96 -16.27 8.47
N GLY A 153 -12.82 -15.78 7.97
CA GLY A 153 -12.63 -15.43 6.56
C GLY A 153 -13.42 -14.22 6.09
N ALA A 154 -14.00 -13.43 7.00
CA ALA A 154 -14.69 -12.20 6.65
C ALA A 154 -13.70 -11.19 6.06
N VAL A 155 -14.05 -10.60 4.91
CA VAL A 155 -13.24 -9.61 4.21
C VAL A 155 -13.76 -8.20 4.49
N PHE A 156 -12.85 -7.29 4.80
CA PHE A 156 -13.12 -5.89 5.06
C PHE A 156 -12.28 -5.01 4.14
N ALA A 157 -12.84 -3.88 3.71
CA ALA A 157 -12.12 -2.79 3.08
C ALA A 157 -11.95 -1.65 4.08
N ILE A 158 -10.71 -1.21 4.29
CA ILE A 158 -10.38 -0.04 5.12
C ILE A 158 -10.04 1.08 4.15
N VAL A 159 -10.82 2.17 4.19
CA VAL A 159 -10.78 3.25 3.21
C VAL A 159 -10.43 4.56 3.90
N ALA A 160 -9.45 5.27 3.34
CA ALA A 160 -9.12 6.63 3.73
C ALA A 160 -9.86 7.62 2.82
N PRO A 161 -10.52 8.66 3.35
CA PRO A 161 -11.02 9.78 2.54
C PRO A 161 -9.88 10.74 2.16
N LYS A 162 -10.09 11.58 1.14
CA LYS A 162 -9.16 12.64 0.74
C LYS A 162 -8.90 13.65 1.88
N THR A 163 -9.89 13.92 2.71
CA THR A 163 -9.77 14.78 3.88
C THR A 163 -10.76 14.36 4.97
N GLY A 164 -10.55 14.84 6.19
CA GLY A 164 -11.45 14.49 7.29
C GLY A 164 -11.08 15.17 8.60
N GLY A 165 -11.80 14.78 9.65
CA GLY A 165 -11.52 15.23 11.01
C GLY A 165 -10.28 14.55 11.60
N THR A 166 -9.79 15.07 12.73
CA THR A 166 -8.59 14.57 13.42
C THR A 166 -8.77 13.20 14.08
N THR A 167 -9.99 12.68 14.13
CA THR A 167 -10.36 11.38 14.71
C THR A 167 -11.35 10.67 13.82
N ASN A 168 -11.43 9.34 13.95
CA ASN A 168 -12.33 8.51 13.13
C ASN A 168 -12.14 8.72 11.62
N TYR A 169 -10.91 8.91 11.19
CA TYR A 169 -10.57 9.25 9.83
C TYR A 169 -10.79 8.09 8.87
N LEU A 170 -10.36 6.87 9.21
CA LEU A 170 -10.51 5.68 8.37
C LEU A 170 -11.89 5.04 8.56
N TRP A 171 -12.48 4.58 7.46
CA TRP A 171 -13.76 3.91 7.42
C TRP A 171 -13.57 2.45 7.03
N GLN A 172 -14.03 1.52 7.86
CA GLN A 172 -13.93 0.09 7.59
C GLN A 172 -15.29 -0.49 7.23
N TYR A 173 -15.32 -1.14 6.07
CA TYR A 173 -16.53 -1.75 5.51
C TYR A 173 -16.37 -3.26 5.45
N ARG A 174 -17.37 -4.01 5.90
CA ARG A 174 -17.44 -5.45 5.62
C ARG A 174 -17.92 -5.64 4.19
N LEU A 175 -17.13 -6.34 3.39
CA LEU A 175 -17.52 -6.76 2.04
C LEU A 175 -18.32 -8.05 2.12
N GLY A 176 -19.36 -8.18 1.28
CA GLY A 176 -20.21 -9.35 1.23
C GLY A 176 -21.12 -9.33 0.00
N GLY A 177 -22.09 -10.23 0.00
CA GLY A 177 -23.11 -10.29 -1.05
C GLY A 177 -23.10 -11.57 -1.86
N THR A 178 -23.95 -11.60 -2.86
CA THR A 178 -24.09 -12.71 -3.81
C THR A 178 -23.65 -12.26 -5.20
N ASN A 179 -23.57 -13.21 -6.14
CA ASN A 179 -23.16 -12.89 -7.51
C ASN A 179 -24.08 -11.86 -8.15
N GLY A 180 -23.52 -10.72 -8.57
CA GLY A 180 -24.22 -9.57 -9.14
C GLY A 180 -24.78 -8.56 -8.13
N ALA A 181 -24.65 -8.81 -6.81
CA ALA A 181 -25.13 -7.91 -5.75
C ALA A 181 -24.13 -7.89 -4.58
N LEU A 182 -22.93 -7.37 -4.82
CA LEU A 182 -21.95 -7.14 -3.76
C LEU A 182 -22.36 -5.94 -2.90
N THR A 183 -21.95 -5.96 -1.63
CA THR A 183 -22.24 -4.92 -0.65
C THR A 183 -20.99 -4.51 0.11
N ALA A 184 -20.93 -3.25 0.53
CA ALA A 184 -19.97 -2.72 1.49
C ALA A 184 -20.75 -2.14 2.68
N THR A 185 -20.71 -2.83 3.82
CA THR A 185 -21.43 -2.42 5.03
C THR A 185 -20.47 -1.79 6.01
N LEU A 186 -20.67 -0.52 6.36
CA LEU A 186 -19.84 0.19 7.34
C LEU A 186 -19.92 -0.52 8.71
N VAL A 187 -18.76 -0.89 9.27
CA VAL A 187 -18.67 -1.57 10.57
C VAL A 187 -18.01 -0.69 11.63
N ARG A 188 -17.05 0.17 11.26
CA ARG A 188 -16.47 1.16 12.20
C ARG A 188 -15.83 2.33 11.46
N ARG A 189 -15.60 3.39 12.23
CA ARG A 189 -14.68 4.48 11.89
C ARG A 189 -13.63 4.54 12.99
N PHE A 190 -12.37 4.74 12.61
CA PHE A 190 -11.26 4.78 13.58
C PHE A 190 -10.09 5.59 13.04
N GLY A 191 -9.03 5.70 13.83
CA GLY A 191 -7.81 6.32 13.40
C GLY A 191 -7.75 7.82 13.65
N ALA A 192 -6.56 8.28 14.02
CA ALA A 192 -6.24 9.69 14.17
C ALA A 192 -5.63 10.24 12.88
N PHE A 193 -5.78 11.55 12.67
CA PHE A 193 -5.19 12.28 11.57
C PHE A 193 -4.60 13.59 12.10
N SER A 194 -3.36 13.89 11.72
CA SER A 194 -2.65 15.07 12.21
C SER A 194 -3.10 16.37 11.56
N GLN A 195 -3.64 16.28 10.34
CA GLN A 195 -3.91 17.41 9.44
C GLN A 195 -2.65 18.21 9.04
N LEU A 196 -1.45 17.66 9.28
CA LEU A 196 -0.22 18.33 8.85
C LEU A 196 -0.03 18.15 7.36
N GLY A 197 0.03 19.25 6.64
CA GLY A 197 0.30 19.31 5.21
C GLY A 197 1.76 19.65 4.87
N PRO A 198 2.09 19.72 3.59
CA PRO A 198 3.46 19.99 3.12
C PRO A 198 3.95 21.38 3.51
N VAL A 199 3.06 22.35 3.64
CA VAL A 199 3.37 23.69 4.12
C VAL A 199 2.46 24.10 5.28
N PRO A 200 2.88 25.01 6.17
CA PRO A 200 2.06 25.49 7.28
C PRO A 200 0.70 26.03 6.82
N GLY A 201 -0.38 25.48 7.38
CA GLY A 201 -1.76 25.89 7.06
C GLY A 201 -2.43 25.04 5.98
N GLU A 202 -1.70 24.18 5.29
CA GLU A 202 -2.29 23.15 4.43
C GLU A 202 -2.62 21.88 5.22
N ILE A 203 -3.61 21.14 4.73
CA ILE A 203 -4.01 19.86 5.30
C ILE A 203 -3.38 18.76 4.43
N GLY A 204 -2.64 17.84 5.07
CA GLY A 204 -2.07 16.66 4.43
C GLY A 204 -3.12 15.58 4.17
N GLU A 205 -2.64 14.37 3.86
CA GLU A 205 -3.46 13.26 3.40
C GLU A 205 -3.11 11.97 4.16
N ILE A 206 -3.94 10.96 3.97
CA ILE A 206 -3.67 9.55 4.29
C ILE A 206 -3.99 8.77 3.02
N GLU A 207 -2.98 8.45 2.25
CA GLU A 207 -3.13 7.73 0.99
C GLU A 207 -2.75 6.26 1.14
N ALA A 208 -1.65 5.96 1.80
CA ALA A 208 -1.23 4.59 2.01
C ALA A 208 -1.86 3.96 3.25
N VAL A 209 -2.47 2.81 3.05
CA VAL A 209 -2.99 1.91 4.10
C VAL A 209 -2.55 0.49 3.78
N VAL A 210 -2.10 -0.28 4.77
CA VAL A 210 -1.77 -1.70 4.61
C VAL A 210 -2.24 -2.51 5.82
N VAL A 211 -2.63 -3.75 5.60
CA VAL A 211 -3.00 -4.69 6.66
C VAL A 211 -2.04 -5.87 6.70
N ASP A 212 -1.64 -6.25 7.90
CA ASP A 212 -1.00 -7.52 8.19
C ASP A 212 -2.07 -8.50 8.71
N ASP A 213 -2.64 -9.29 7.84
CA ASP A 213 -3.72 -10.24 8.17
C ASP A 213 -3.32 -11.23 9.26
N ALA A 214 -2.10 -11.74 9.18
CA ALA A 214 -1.62 -12.76 10.10
C ALA A 214 -1.42 -12.21 11.53
N LEU A 215 -0.93 -10.99 11.66
CA LEU A 215 -0.74 -10.32 12.95
C LEU A 215 -1.95 -9.50 13.39
N GLY A 216 -2.91 -9.25 12.49
CA GLY A 216 -4.13 -8.50 12.76
C GLY A 216 -3.91 -7.00 12.99
N TYR A 217 -2.92 -6.41 12.33
CA TYR A 217 -2.62 -4.99 12.43
C TYR A 217 -2.87 -4.25 11.12
N VAL A 218 -3.40 -3.04 11.24
CA VAL A 218 -3.47 -2.07 10.14
C VAL A 218 -2.49 -0.93 10.40
N TYR A 219 -1.79 -0.55 9.34
CA TYR A 219 -0.89 0.61 9.31
C TYR A 219 -1.37 1.59 8.26
N TYR A 220 -1.17 2.87 8.53
CA TYR A 220 -1.44 3.91 7.55
C TYR A 220 -0.49 5.09 7.70
N SER A 221 -0.15 5.71 6.58
CA SER A 221 0.72 6.88 6.51
C SER A 221 -0.09 8.14 6.75
N ASP A 222 0.11 8.78 7.90
CA ASP A 222 -0.27 10.17 8.14
C ASP A 222 0.93 11.00 7.66
N GLU A 223 0.91 11.41 6.39
CA GLU A 223 2.06 11.74 5.52
C GLU A 223 3.14 12.58 6.19
N ARG A 224 2.77 13.68 6.82
CA ARG A 224 3.73 14.60 7.48
C ARG A 224 3.91 14.34 8.97
N TYR A 225 3.27 13.28 9.49
CA TYR A 225 3.31 13.00 10.93
C TYR A 225 4.02 11.68 11.26
N GLY A 226 3.62 10.56 10.66
CA GLY A 226 4.16 9.25 10.96
C GLY A 226 3.25 8.12 10.50
N ILE A 227 3.76 6.89 10.52
CA ILE A 227 2.99 5.70 10.22
C ILE A 227 2.28 5.27 11.50
N ARG A 228 0.94 5.26 11.48
CA ARG A 228 0.11 4.89 12.64
C ARG A 228 -0.27 3.42 12.58
N LYS A 229 -0.35 2.78 13.74
CA LYS A 229 -0.67 1.35 13.90
C LYS A 229 -1.90 1.17 14.77
N TYR A 230 -2.84 0.32 14.33
CA TYR A 230 -4.06 -0.08 15.04
C TYR A 230 -4.32 -1.57 14.87
N HIS A 231 -5.31 -2.14 15.60
CA HIS A 231 -5.85 -3.46 15.29
C HIS A 231 -6.73 -3.40 14.03
N ALA A 232 -6.58 -4.40 13.13
CA ALA A 232 -7.37 -4.51 11.90
C ALA A 232 -8.77 -5.11 12.18
N ASP A 233 -8.90 -6.02 13.16
CA ASP A 233 -10.20 -6.59 13.52
C ASP A 233 -11.11 -5.55 14.17
N PRO A 234 -12.26 -5.21 13.55
CA PRO A 234 -13.18 -4.22 14.12
C PRO A 234 -13.81 -4.65 15.45
N ASP A 235 -13.81 -5.95 15.76
CA ASP A 235 -14.37 -6.50 17.00
C ASP A 235 -13.32 -6.67 18.12
N HIS A 236 -12.06 -6.29 17.89
CA HIS A 236 -11.02 -6.34 18.92
C HIS A 236 -11.35 -5.34 20.04
N ALA A 237 -11.10 -5.73 21.30
CA ALA A 237 -11.41 -4.88 22.47
C ALA A 237 -10.72 -3.51 22.41
N ASP A 238 -9.49 -3.47 21.88
CA ASP A 238 -8.71 -2.24 21.69
C ASP A 238 -8.77 -1.71 20.23
N ALA A 239 -9.81 -2.06 19.46
CA ALA A 239 -9.92 -1.70 18.04
C ALA A 239 -9.77 -0.19 17.77
N ALA A 240 -10.22 0.67 18.67
CA ALA A 240 -10.13 2.12 18.53
C ALA A 240 -8.82 2.72 19.08
N LYS A 241 -7.97 1.91 19.74
CA LYS A 241 -6.75 2.38 20.39
C LYS A 241 -5.57 2.42 19.40
N GLN A 242 -4.90 3.56 19.34
CA GLN A 242 -3.63 3.67 18.63
C GLN A 242 -2.54 2.89 19.40
N LEU A 243 -1.89 1.95 18.72
CA LEU A 243 -0.88 1.07 19.30
C LEU A 243 0.53 1.67 19.21
N ALA A 244 0.83 2.34 18.09
CA ALA A 244 2.12 2.97 17.84
C ALA A 244 2.01 4.09 16.82
N VAL A 245 3.07 4.90 16.76
CA VAL A 245 3.43 5.79 15.64
C VAL A 245 4.90 5.57 15.34
N LEU A 246 5.22 5.24 14.09
CA LEU A 246 6.57 4.97 13.61
C LEU A 246 7.06 6.10 12.70
N GLY A 247 8.37 6.21 12.54
CA GLY A 247 8.99 7.02 11.49
C GLY A 247 8.73 8.52 11.59
N ARG A 248 8.55 9.10 12.78
CA ARG A 248 8.23 10.53 12.92
C ARG A 248 9.31 11.49 12.41
N ASP A 249 10.57 11.16 12.68
CA ASP A 249 11.69 12.11 12.52
C ASP A 249 12.76 11.60 11.52
N VAL A 250 12.43 10.60 10.69
CA VAL A 250 13.42 9.94 9.80
C VAL A 250 13.13 10.10 8.30
N TYR A 251 11.97 10.64 7.94
CA TYR A 251 11.58 10.93 6.55
C TYR A 251 12.05 12.33 6.16
N GLN A 252 12.33 12.50 4.88
CA GLN A 252 12.70 13.78 4.28
C GLN A 252 11.55 14.34 3.43
N GLY A 253 10.79 13.46 2.78
CA GLY A 253 9.59 13.77 2.03
C GLY A 253 8.33 13.27 2.72
N ASP A 254 7.29 13.03 1.92
CA ASP A 254 6.04 12.45 2.38
C ASP A 254 6.17 10.96 2.61
N ARG A 255 5.42 10.46 3.58
CA ARG A 255 5.27 9.02 3.86
C ARG A 255 4.16 8.51 2.97
N GLU A 256 4.55 7.92 1.87
CA GLU A 256 3.63 7.37 0.89
C GLU A 256 3.50 5.84 1.05
N GLY A 257 3.57 5.07 0.00
CA GLY A 257 3.31 3.65 -0.06
C GLY A 257 3.69 2.83 1.18
N LEU A 258 2.87 1.87 1.52
CA LEU A 258 3.06 0.92 2.62
C LEU A 258 2.81 -0.50 2.15
N ALA A 259 3.68 -1.44 2.52
CA ALA A 259 3.49 -2.86 2.25
C ALA A 259 4.10 -3.76 3.34
N ILE A 260 3.67 -5.02 3.39
CA ILE A 260 4.17 -6.03 4.35
C ILE A 260 4.92 -7.12 3.59
N TYR A 261 6.23 -7.21 3.82
CA TYR A 261 7.02 -8.37 3.41
C TYR A 261 6.97 -9.42 4.52
N ALA A 262 6.09 -10.39 4.37
CA ALA A 262 5.88 -11.45 5.37
C ALA A 262 6.68 -12.71 4.97
N MET A 263 7.63 -13.12 5.81
CA MET A 263 8.38 -14.35 5.59
C MET A 263 7.61 -15.59 6.09
N PRO A 264 7.90 -16.80 5.56
CA PRO A 264 7.20 -18.02 5.95
C PRO A 264 7.32 -18.40 7.43
N ASP A 265 8.40 -17.97 8.09
CA ASP A 265 8.63 -18.17 9.53
C ASP A 265 7.87 -17.17 10.42
N GLY A 266 7.08 -16.28 9.80
CA GLY A 266 6.31 -15.24 10.48
C GLY A 266 7.10 -13.95 10.74
N ALA A 267 8.41 -13.92 10.52
CA ALA A 267 9.19 -12.70 10.54
C ALA A 267 8.91 -11.82 9.31
N GLY A 268 9.62 -10.72 9.15
CA GLY A 268 9.49 -9.86 7.97
C GLY A 268 9.64 -8.39 8.25
N TYR A 269 9.11 -7.60 7.33
CA TYR A 269 9.30 -6.15 7.35
C TYR A 269 8.00 -5.41 7.00
N LEU A 270 7.79 -4.28 7.67
CA LEU A 270 6.93 -3.21 7.16
C LEU A 270 7.82 -2.33 6.28
N VAL A 271 7.36 -2.06 5.08
CA VAL A 271 8.06 -1.30 4.05
C VAL A 271 7.28 -0.05 3.72
N SER A 272 7.95 1.09 3.62
CA SER A 272 7.33 2.36 3.23
C SER A 272 8.21 3.12 2.25
N SER A 273 7.62 3.97 1.41
CA SER A 273 8.36 4.95 0.62
C SER A 273 8.49 6.28 1.37
N ASP A 274 9.67 6.88 1.28
CA ASP A 274 9.94 8.28 1.56
C ASP A 274 10.03 8.98 0.21
N GLN A 275 8.93 9.64 -0.18
CA GLN A 275 8.75 10.22 -1.51
C GLN A 275 9.67 11.41 -1.72
N LEU A 276 10.57 11.27 -2.67
CA LEU A 276 11.54 12.31 -3.03
C LEU A 276 11.69 12.37 -4.56
N PRO A 277 11.74 13.57 -5.15
CA PRO A 277 12.00 13.74 -6.58
C PRO A 277 13.30 13.07 -7.01
N GLY A 278 13.22 12.11 -7.95
CA GLY A 278 14.34 11.35 -8.49
C GLY A 278 15.15 10.51 -7.49
N ALA A 279 14.70 10.40 -6.23
CA ALA A 279 15.51 9.87 -5.14
C ALA A 279 14.72 9.18 -4.04
N THR A 280 13.52 8.63 -4.32
CA THR A 280 12.70 7.93 -3.33
C THR A 280 13.52 6.90 -2.57
N ARG A 281 13.37 6.87 -1.24
CA ARG A 281 13.99 5.89 -0.36
C ARG A 281 12.98 4.86 0.12
N LEU A 282 13.43 3.62 0.23
CA LEU A 282 12.68 2.53 0.85
C LEU A 282 13.00 2.52 2.34
N MET A 283 12.01 2.71 3.18
CA MET A 283 12.13 2.74 4.63
C MET A 283 11.68 1.40 5.19
N ILE A 284 12.57 0.71 5.91
CA ILE A 284 12.36 -0.67 6.37
C ILE A 284 12.25 -0.72 7.88
N TYR A 285 11.17 -1.31 8.37
CA TYR A 285 10.91 -1.53 9.80
C TYR A 285 10.69 -3.02 10.09
N PRO A 286 11.00 -3.52 11.31
CA PRO A 286 10.72 -4.90 11.66
C PRO A 286 9.19 -5.13 11.73
N ARG A 287 8.68 -6.16 11.07
CA ARG A 287 7.25 -6.53 11.08
C ARG A 287 6.75 -6.84 12.49
N ASN A 288 7.51 -7.62 13.24
CA ASN A 288 7.12 -8.19 14.52
C ASN A 288 7.48 -7.31 15.73
N GLY A 289 8.04 -6.12 15.50
CA GLY A 289 8.56 -5.27 16.57
C GLY A 289 10.00 -5.58 16.94
N SER A 290 10.40 -5.19 18.14
CA SER A 290 11.73 -5.40 18.69
C SER A 290 11.69 -6.19 20.00
N ALA A 291 12.84 -6.38 20.64
CA ALA A 291 12.92 -6.94 21.98
C ALA A 291 12.13 -6.14 23.05
N ARG A 292 11.77 -4.87 22.77
CA ARG A 292 10.94 -4.02 23.65
C ARG A 292 9.44 -4.25 23.49
N GLY A 293 9.03 -4.96 22.45
CA GLY A 293 7.63 -5.34 22.23
C GLY A 293 7.17 -5.21 20.77
N PRO A 294 5.95 -5.71 20.48
CA PRO A 294 5.43 -5.80 19.10
C PRO A 294 5.06 -4.44 18.51
N HIS A 295 5.03 -3.38 19.30
CA HIS A 295 4.71 -2.02 18.87
C HIS A 295 5.94 -1.09 18.85
N ASP A 296 7.11 -1.61 19.20
CA ASP A 296 8.39 -0.92 19.07
C ASP A 296 9.06 -1.38 17.75
N GLN A 297 8.90 -0.59 16.72
CA GLN A 297 9.37 -0.89 15.36
C GLN A 297 10.36 0.21 14.91
N PRO A 298 11.64 0.13 15.33
CA PRO A 298 12.64 1.11 14.93
C PRO A 298 12.96 1.00 13.44
N LEU A 299 13.38 2.11 12.81
CA LEU A 299 13.90 2.09 11.46
C LEU A 299 15.16 1.22 11.40
N LEU A 300 15.17 0.21 10.52
CA LEU A 300 16.31 -0.67 10.28
C LEU A 300 17.20 -0.15 9.16
N ALA A 301 16.60 0.34 8.08
CA ALA A 301 17.31 0.86 6.92
C ALA A 301 16.50 1.91 6.16
N ALA A 302 17.22 2.84 5.52
CA ALA A 302 16.71 3.76 4.52
C ALA A 302 17.53 3.56 3.24
N ILE A 303 16.94 2.95 2.22
CA ILE A 303 17.62 2.45 1.04
C ILE A 303 17.23 3.29 -0.17
N PRO A 304 18.16 3.99 -0.85
CA PRO A 304 17.86 4.68 -2.10
C PRO A 304 17.39 3.71 -3.18
N THR A 305 16.32 4.04 -3.90
CA THR A 305 15.76 3.15 -4.92
C THR A 305 15.98 3.65 -6.35
N GLY A 306 16.24 4.94 -6.52
CA GLY A 306 16.28 5.56 -7.85
C GLY A 306 14.90 5.71 -8.50
N ALA A 307 13.82 5.35 -7.81
CA ALA A 307 12.46 5.66 -8.25
C ALA A 307 12.16 7.15 -8.06
N ASP A 308 11.33 7.68 -8.93
CA ASP A 308 10.93 9.09 -8.96
C ASP A 308 9.55 9.25 -8.33
N GLU A 309 9.48 10.05 -7.25
CA GLU A 309 8.23 10.48 -6.58
C GLU A 309 7.23 9.33 -6.37
N THR A 310 7.68 8.25 -5.73
CA THR A 310 6.87 7.04 -5.53
C THR A 310 5.70 7.29 -4.58
N ASP A 311 4.47 7.25 -5.10
CA ASP A 311 3.23 7.26 -4.32
C ASP A 311 2.99 5.87 -3.71
N GLY A 312 2.72 4.86 -4.53
CA GLY A 312 2.40 3.51 -4.06
C GLY A 312 3.52 2.49 -4.23
N LEU A 313 3.48 1.46 -3.40
CA LEU A 313 4.33 0.28 -3.51
C LEU A 313 3.63 -0.96 -2.94
N ASP A 314 3.99 -2.13 -3.45
CA ASP A 314 3.60 -3.41 -2.86
C ASP A 314 4.73 -4.43 -2.91
N VAL A 315 4.71 -5.42 -2.00
CA VAL A 315 5.78 -6.39 -1.85
C VAL A 315 5.25 -7.79 -1.52
N THR A 316 5.86 -8.80 -2.09
CA THR A 316 5.61 -10.20 -1.72
C THR A 316 6.92 -10.92 -1.41
N SER A 317 6.88 -11.85 -0.45
CA SER A 317 7.98 -12.78 -0.18
C SER A 317 7.90 -14.07 -1.00
N THR A 318 6.80 -14.28 -1.73
CA THR A 318 6.61 -15.48 -2.54
C THR A 318 7.66 -15.54 -3.65
N PRO A 319 8.38 -16.66 -3.80
CA PRO A 319 9.31 -16.84 -4.90
C PRO A 319 8.58 -16.80 -6.26
N LEU A 320 9.07 -15.95 -7.17
CA LEU A 320 8.52 -15.78 -8.51
C LEU A 320 9.62 -15.90 -9.56
N SER A 321 9.25 -16.13 -10.81
CA SER A 321 10.19 -16.19 -11.94
C SER A 321 10.95 -14.88 -12.10
N GLY A 322 12.28 -14.93 -11.90
CA GLY A 322 13.16 -13.76 -11.87
C GLY A 322 13.23 -13.03 -10.51
N PHE A 323 12.46 -13.47 -9.51
CA PHE A 323 12.40 -12.88 -8.17
C PHE A 323 12.42 -13.97 -7.08
N PRO A 324 13.54 -14.67 -6.88
CA PRO A 324 13.58 -15.90 -6.08
C PRO A 324 13.26 -15.70 -4.59
N ASN A 325 13.46 -14.50 -4.05
CA ASN A 325 13.12 -14.14 -2.67
C ASN A 325 11.94 -13.15 -2.60
N GLY A 326 11.14 -13.06 -3.67
CA GLY A 326 10.02 -12.14 -3.75
C GLY A 326 10.28 -10.89 -4.57
N LEU A 327 9.22 -10.16 -4.80
CA LEU A 327 9.10 -9.00 -5.67
C LEU A 327 8.67 -7.77 -4.86
N LEU A 328 9.34 -6.64 -5.09
CA LEU A 328 8.87 -5.31 -4.71
C LEU A 328 8.50 -4.56 -5.99
N ALA A 329 7.25 -4.09 -6.07
CA ALA A 329 6.76 -3.19 -7.12
C ALA A 329 6.65 -1.77 -6.56
N MET A 330 7.20 -0.78 -7.25
CA MET A 330 7.16 0.63 -6.84
C MET A 330 6.70 1.51 -7.99
N MET A 331 5.78 2.42 -7.72
CA MET A 331 5.41 3.46 -8.67
C MET A 331 6.61 4.35 -8.99
N ASN A 332 6.65 4.86 -10.20
CA ASN A 332 7.71 5.72 -10.71
C ASN A 332 7.11 6.76 -11.67
N SER A 333 7.08 8.02 -11.25
CA SER A 333 6.46 9.14 -11.95
C SER A 333 7.04 9.34 -13.35
N THR A 334 8.36 9.20 -13.49
CA THR A 334 9.05 9.34 -14.78
C THR A 334 9.84 8.07 -15.10
N PRO A 335 9.46 7.30 -16.16
CA PRO A 335 8.55 7.60 -17.27
C PRO A 335 7.09 7.10 -17.12
N ARG A 336 6.50 7.14 -15.95
CA ARG A 336 5.11 6.74 -15.66
C ARG A 336 4.90 5.22 -15.71
N ASN A 337 5.72 4.50 -15.00
CA ASN A 337 5.69 3.05 -14.95
C ASN A 337 5.86 2.53 -13.52
N PHE A 338 5.94 1.21 -13.40
CA PHE A 338 6.21 0.56 -12.11
C PHE A 338 7.53 -0.19 -12.21
N LEU A 339 8.42 0.07 -11.27
CA LEU A 339 9.73 -0.59 -11.18
C LEU A 339 9.57 -1.88 -10.38
N LEU A 340 10.13 -2.97 -10.90
CA LEU A 340 10.07 -4.31 -10.33
C LEU A 340 11.46 -4.70 -9.80
N PHE A 341 11.62 -4.69 -8.49
CA PHE A 341 12.86 -5.01 -7.82
C PHE A 341 12.84 -6.44 -7.26
N SER A 342 13.95 -7.15 -7.37
CA SER A 342 14.12 -8.40 -6.62
C SER A 342 14.35 -8.09 -5.15
N TRP A 343 13.59 -8.73 -4.26
CA TRP A 343 13.83 -8.59 -2.82
C TRP A 343 15.23 -9.00 -2.40
N THR A 344 15.90 -9.88 -3.17
CA THR A 344 17.31 -10.23 -2.95
C THR A 344 18.21 -8.99 -2.89
N THR A 345 17.96 -8.00 -3.75
CA THR A 345 18.76 -6.77 -3.78
C THR A 345 18.45 -5.84 -2.62
N VAL A 346 17.21 -5.84 -2.15
CA VAL A 346 16.79 -5.12 -0.93
C VAL A 346 17.44 -5.77 0.30
N ALA A 347 17.29 -7.09 0.44
CA ALA A 347 17.83 -7.85 1.56
C ALA A 347 19.34 -7.69 1.72
N ALA A 348 20.09 -7.56 0.63
CA ALA A 348 21.53 -7.31 0.65
C ALA A 348 21.93 -5.94 1.23
N LYS A 349 20.98 -5.04 1.48
CA LYS A 349 21.19 -3.73 2.09
C LYS A 349 20.69 -3.65 3.54
N LEU A 350 20.09 -4.71 4.03
CA LEU A 350 19.61 -4.79 5.41
C LEU A 350 20.77 -5.17 6.35
N PRO A 351 20.73 -4.73 7.62
CA PRO A 351 21.77 -5.01 8.62
C PRO A 351 21.83 -6.50 9.00
#